data_7116b1b13918e27025eb6d818631ed3b
#
_entry.id   7116b1b13918e27025eb6d818631ed3b
#
_cell.length_a   1.000
_cell.length_b   1.000
_cell.length_c   1.000
_cell.angle_alpha   90.00
_cell.angle_beta   90.00
_cell.angle_gamma   90.00
#
_symmetry.space_group_name_H-M   'P 1'
#
loop_
_entity.id
_entity.type
_entity.pdbx_description
1 polymer ?
#
loop_
_entity_poly.entity_id
_entity_poly.type
_entity_poly.pdbx_seq_one_letter_code
_entity_poly.pdbx_strand_id
1 'polypeptide(L)'
;ETVTLNNGVKMPLIGYGTYQTPPRITERCVSDALHIGYRSIDTAQCYGNEREVGLACQKSSIPREELFITTKLWGCHKYADTLRSIDASLRRLNLGYIDLLLIHEPSGDVHEIYRAMETAYRDRKLRAIGVSNFMPERYLDLINHSKVVPAINQVETHVFRQQRELRRLECQIGTKHESWSPLACGQNGIFKNPELSRIAASHGRSISQVALRFLVQQGIIVI
;
A
#
# COMPACT_ATOMS: atom_id res chain seq x y z
N GLU A 1 -7.26 -12.80 6.56
CA GLU A 1 -8.37 -11.81 6.53
C GLU A 1 -8.17 -10.85 5.36
N THR A 2 -9.27 -10.48 4.66
CA THR A 2 -9.26 -9.56 3.50
C THR A 2 -10.32 -8.49 3.66
N VAL A 3 -10.13 -7.37 2.97
CA VAL A 3 -11.13 -6.30 2.79
C VAL A 3 -11.49 -6.21 1.31
N THR A 4 -12.74 -5.85 1.02
CA THR A 4 -13.19 -5.59 -0.36
C THR A 4 -13.05 -4.10 -0.66
N LEU A 5 -12.31 -3.78 -1.71
CA LEU A 5 -12.14 -2.43 -2.23
C LEU A 5 -13.42 -1.94 -2.94
N ASN A 6 -13.51 -0.64 -3.22
CA ASN A 6 -14.69 -0.01 -3.86
C ASN A 6 -15.00 -0.55 -5.27
N ASN A 7 -14.03 -1.19 -5.91
CA ASN A 7 -14.18 -1.82 -7.23
C ASN A 7 -14.38 -3.35 -7.17
N GLY A 8 -14.60 -3.91 -5.98
CA GLY A 8 -14.84 -5.35 -5.76
C GLY A 8 -13.59 -6.22 -5.60
N VAL A 9 -12.39 -5.67 -5.78
CA VAL A 9 -11.14 -6.41 -5.59
C VAL A 9 -10.93 -6.69 -4.10
N LYS A 10 -10.53 -7.92 -3.76
CA LYS A 10 -10.18 -8.31 -2.39
C LYS A 10 -8.70 -8.06 -2.14
N MET A 11 -8.39 -7.39 -1.03
CA MET A 11 -7.04 -7.07 -0.59
C MET A 11 -6.79 -7.64 0.82
N PRO A 12 -5.64 -8.29 1.09
CA PRO A 12 -5.27 -8.70 2.44
C PRO A 12 -5.18 -7.50 3.40
N LEU A 13 -5.66 -7.68 4.64
CA LEU A 13 -5.58 -6.64 5.68
C LEU A 13 -4.16 -6.41 6.21
N ILE A 14 -3.26 -7.39 6.02
CA ILE A 14 -1.87 -7.29 6.45
C ILE A 14 -0.97 -7.57 5.25
N GLY A 15 -0.08 -6.64 4.97
CA GLY A 15 0.92 -6.73 3.94
C GLY A 15 2.35 -6.65 4.49
N TYR A 16 3.32 -6.94 3.62
CA TYR A 16 4.74 -6.81 3.87
C TYR A 16 5.30 -5.66 3.04
N GLY A 17 5.79 -4.62 3.69
CA GLY A 17 6.42 -3.45 3.06
C GLY A 17 7.91 -3.67 2.82
N THR A 18 8.40 -3.27 1.64
CA THR A 18 9.80 -3.42 1.23
C THR A 18 10.62 -2.13 1.31
N TYR A 19 10.06 -1.05 1.89
CA TYR A 19 10.80 0.19 2.09
C TYR A 19 12.07 -0.05 2.93
N GLN A 20 13.19 0.54 2.53
CA GLN A 20 14.52 0.37 3.15
C GLN A 20 15.07 -1.07 3.10
N THR A 21 14.45 -1.98 2.36
CA THR A 21 15.03 -3.30 2.09
C THR A 21 15.92 -3.20 0.85
N PRO A 22 17.25 -3.31 0.98
CA PRO A 22 18.16 -3.17 -0.17
C PRO A 22 17.90 -4.27 -1.21
N PRO A 23 18.04 -4.00 -2.53
CA PRO A 23 17.80 -4.99 -3.59
C PRO A 23 18.47 -6.34 -3.36
N ARG A 24 19.71 -6.34 -2.90
CA ARG A 24 20.51 -7.56 -2.64
C ARG A 24 19.89 -8.59 -1.68
N ILE A 25 18.95 -8.15 -0.83
CA ILE A 25 18.26 -9.03 0.13
C ILE A 25 16.75 -9.07 -0.07
N THR A 26 16.17 -8.20 -0.92
CA THR A 26 14.72 -8.07 -1.10
C THR A 26 14.09 -9.37 -1.55
N GLU A 27 14.69 -10.07 -2.52
CA GLU A 27 14.17 -11.35 -3.01
C GLU A 27 14.01 -12.35 -1.84
N ARG A 28 15.04 -12.50 -1.00
CA ARG A 28 15.00 -13.38 0.17
C ARG A 28 13.94 -12.94 1.16
N CYS A 29 13.90 -11.64 1.53
CA CYS A 29 12.94 -11.13 2.53
C CYS A 29 11.48 -11.32 2.06
N VAL A 30 11.20 -11.09 0.78
CA VAL A 30 9.87 -11.32 0.20
C VAL A 30 9.54 -12.81 0.16
N SER A 31 10.50 -13.67 -0.21
CA SER A 31 10.31 -15.12 -0.18
C SER A 31 9.99 -15.62 1.24
N ASP A 32 10.71 -15.13 2.24
CA ASP A 32 10.46 -15.46 3.65
C ASP A 32 9.05 -14.99 4.07
N ALA A 33 8.65 -13.76 3.69
CA ALA A 33 7.32 -13.23 3.97
C ALA A 33 6.21 -14.10 3.33
N LEU A 34 6.38 -14.50 2.07
CA LEU A 34 5.44 -15.39 1.37
C LEU A 34 5.36 -16.76 2.04
N HIS A 35 6.50 -17.31 2.47
CA HIS A 35 6.58 -18.60 3.15
C HIS A 35 5.81 -18.62 4.48
N ILE A 36 5.91 -17.55 5.28
CA ILE A 36 5.18 -17.44 6.55
C ILE A 36 3.72 -17.03 6.40
N GLY A 37 3.24 -16.81 5.18
CA GLY A 37 1.82 -16.62 4.88
C GLY A 37 1.38 -15.23 4.43
N TYR A 38 2.28 -14.26 4.25
CA TYR A 38 1.93 -13.01 3.61
C TYR A 38 1.47 -13.25 2.17
N ARG A 39 0.49 -12.48 1.72
CA ARG A 39 -0.03 -12.50 0.34
C ARG A 39 -0.11 -11.10 -0.27
N SER A 40 0.11 -10.04 0.51
CA SER A 40 0.22 -8.66 0.07
C SER A 40 1.65 -8.18 0.24
N ILE A 41 2.26 -7.69 -0.85
CA ILE A 41 3.62 -7.13 -0.88
C ILE A 41 3.55 -5.72 -1.42
N ASP A 42 4.08 -4.78 -0.64
CA ASP A 42 4.13 -3.36 -1.00
C ASP A 42 5.57 -2.94 -1.34
N THR A 43 5.73 -2.36 -2.51
CA THR A 43 6.97 -1.76 -2.99
C THR A 43 6.71 -0.38 -3.59
N ALA A 44 7.72 0.24 -4.21
CA ALA A 44 7.62 1.48 -4.97
C ALA A 44 8.79 1.62 -5.95
N GLN A 45 8.60 2.44 -6.98
CA GLN A 45 9.64 2.72 -7.97
C GLN A 45 10.92 3.27 -7.32
N CYS A 46 10.77 4.21 -6.37
CA CYS A 46 11.91 4.82 -5.69
C CYS A 46 12.64 3.91 -4.71
N TYR A 47 12.09 2.73 -4.37
CA TYR A 47 12.78 1.76 -3.52
C TYR A 47 13.86 0.98 -4.30
N GLY A 48 13.77 0.97 -5.64
CA GLY A 48 14.74 0.33 -6.52
C GLY A 48 14.75 -1.20 -6.44
N ASN A 49 13.70 -1.82 -5.89
CA ASN A 49 13.65 -3.26 -5.62
C ASN A 49 12.44 -3.99 -6.23
N GLU A 50 11.71 -3.34 -7.17
CA GLU A 50 10.54 -3.95 -7.84
C GLU A 50 10.90 -5.26 -8.56
N ARG A 51 12.10 -5.33 -9.16
CA ARG A 51 12.57 -6.52 -9.86
C ARG A 51 12.72 -7.71 -8.90
N GLU A 52 13.31 -7.50 -7.76
CA GLU A 52 13.56 -8.52 -6.74
C GLU A 52 12.25 -8.99 -6.10
N VAL A 53 11.29 -8.08 -5.91
CA VAL A 53 9.90 -8.43 -5.52
C VAL A 53 9.28 -9.34 -6.57
N GLY A 54 9.36 -8.97 -7.85
CA GLY A 54 8.86 -9.80 -8.95
C GLY A 54 9.50 -11.20 -9.00
N LEU A 55 10.82 -11.27 -8.84
CA LEU A 55 11.55 -12.55 -8.81
C LEU A 55 11.12 -13.45 -7.66
N ALA A 56 10.95 -12.90 -6.45
CA ALA A 56 10.47 -13.68 -5.31
C ALA A 56 9.07 -14.26 -5.54
N CYS A 57 8.17 -13.44 -6.12
CA CYS A 57 6.82 -13.89 -6.46
C CYS A 57 6.82 -14.99 -7.53
N GLN A 58 7.62 -14.85 -8.58
CA GLN A 58 7.74 -15.85 -9.65
C GLN A 58 8.31 -17.19 -9.18
N LYS A 59 9.25 -17.14 -8.25
CA LYS A 59 9.89 -18.35 -7.66
C LYS A 59 9.01 -19.01 -6.61
N SER A 60 8.00 -18.31 -6.10
CA SER A 60 7.06 -18.90 -5.15
C SER A 60 6.16 -19.92 -5.84
N SER A 61 5.71 -20.94 -5.10
CA SER A 61 4.68 -21.87 -5.58
C SER A 61 3.26 -21.33 -5.46
N ILE A 62 3.11 -20.06 -5.08
CA ILE A 62 1.82 -19.41 -4.85
C ILE A 62 1.28 -18.93 -6.19
N PRO A 63 0.03 -19.28 -6.58
CA PRO A 63 -0.61 -18.75 -7.77
C PRO A 63 -0.63 -17.22 -7.78
N ARG A 64 -0.39 -16.61 -8.96
CA ARG A 64 -0.32 -15.14 -9.10
C ARG A 64 -1.59 -14.44 -8.59
N GLU A 65 -2.74 -15.03 -8.82
CA GLU A 65 -4.05 -14.52 -8.41
C GLU A 65 -4.27 -14.53 -6.89
N GLU A 66 -3.49 -15.28 -6.13
CA GLU A 66 -3.50 -15.27 -4.67
C GLU A 66 -2.60 -14.19 -4.09
N LEU A 67 -1.72 -13.59 -4.91
CA LEU A 67 -0.83 -12.52 -4.51
C LEU A 67 -1.46 -11.14 -4.79
N PHE A 68 -1.22 -10.20 -3.91
CA PHE A 68 -1.61 -8.80 -4.06
C PHE A 68 -0.36 -7.92 -4.04
N ILE A 69 0.00 -7.36 -5.19
CA ILE A 69 1.24 -6.61 -5.37
C ILE A 69 0.92 -5.13 -5.56
N THR A 70 1.42 -4.32 -4.65
CA THR A 70 1.33 -2.86 -4.69
C THR A 70 2.66 -2.26 -5.11
N THR A 71 2.63 -1.31 -6.04
CA THR A 71 3.76 -0.40 -6.28
C THR A 71 3.28 1.04 -6.40
N LYS A 72 4.23 2.00 -6.42
CA LYS A 72 3.92 3.41 -6.36
C LYS A 72 4.73 4.18 -7.40
N LEU A 73 4.08 5.12 -8.08
CA LEU A 73 4.70 6.02 -9.04
C LEU A 73 5.58 7.05 -8.33
N TRP A 74 6.76 7.33 -8.89
CA TRP A 74 7.68 8.34 -8.39
C TRP A 74 8.23 9.19 -9.53
N GLY A 75 8.26 10.52 -9.35
CA GLY A 75 8.85 11.45 -10.31
C GLY A 75 8.09 11.60 -11.63
N CYS A 76 6.82 11.22 -11.69
CA CYS A 76 5.96 11.46 -12.85
C CYS A 76 5.35 12.87 -12.77
N HIS A 77 5.22 13.53 -13.92
CA HIS A 77 4.66 14.88 -13.97
C HIS A 77 3.60 15.08 -15.05
N LYS A 78 3.55 14.22 -16.08
CA LYS A 78 2.64 14.33 -17.22
C LYS A 78 2.05 12.98 -17.59
N TYR A 79 0.92 13.00 -18.28
CA TYR A 79 0.19 11.81 -18.74
C TYR A 79 1.07 10.79 -19.47
N ALA A 80 1.79 11.22 -20.53
CA ALA A 80 2.58 10.30 -21.34
C ALA A 80 3.78 9.71 -20.55
N ASP A 81 4.40 10.49 -19.66
CA ASP A 81 5.50 10.02 -18.83
C ASP A 81 4.99 8.97 -17.82
N THR A 82 3.81 9.20 -17.28
CA THR A 82 3.16 8.27 -16.37
C THR A 82 2.86 6.93 -17.03
N LEU A 83 2.32 6.92 -18.25
CA LEU A 83 2.08 5.67 -18.98
C LEU A 83 3.39 4.89 -19.20
N ARG A 84 4.47 5.57 -19.62
CA ARG A 84 5.80 4.93 -19.76
C ARG A 84 6.32 4.38 -18.44
N SER A 85 6.11 5.11 -17.36
CA SER A 85 6.52 4.73 -16.02
C SER A 85 5.76 3.49 -15.50
N ILE A 86 4.45 3.41 -15.78
CA ILE A 86 3.62 2.22 -15.48
C ILE A 86 4.15 1.00 -16.23
N ASP A 87 4.40 1.13 -17.56
CA ASP A 87 4.95 0.04 -18.35
C ASP A 87 6.34 -0.39 -17.87
N ALA A 88 7.14 0.55 -17.36
CA ALA A 88 8.44 0.22 -16.77
C ALA A 88 8.30 -0.60 -15.47
N SER A 89 7.36 -0.27 -14.59
CA SER A 89 7.06 -1.07 -13.39
C SER A 89 6.55 -2.45 -13.74
N LEU A 90 5.64 -2.57 -14.71
CA LEU A 90 5.15 -3.86 -15.21
C LEU A 90 6.31 -4.75 -15.71
N ARG A 91 7.26 -4.17 -16.44
CA ARG A 91 8.45 -4.92 -16.90
C ARG A 91 9.38 -5.32 -15.75
N ARG A 92 9.60 -4.45 -14.74
CA ARG A 92 10.46 -4.79 -13.59
C ARG A 92 9.85 -5.87 -12.72
N LEU A 93 8.57 -5.74 -12.39
CA LEU A 93 7.82 -6.75 -11.63
C LEU A 93 7.66 -8.06 -12.43
N ASN A 94 7.39 -7.97 -13.73
CA ASN A 94 7.20 -9.11 -14.65
C ASN A 94 6.19 -10.14 -14.12
N LEU A 95 5.03 -9.66 -13.64
CA LEU A 95 3.97 -10.46 -13.03
C LEU A 95 2.64 -10.42 -13.81
N GLY A 96 2.68 -9.91 -15.05
CA GLY A 96 1.52 -9.79 -15.94
C GLY A 96 0.68 -8.54 -15.68
N TYR A 97 0.36 -8.25 -14.44
CA TYR A 97 -0.42 -7.08 -14.01
C TYR A 97 0.03 -6.60 -12.62
N ILE A 98 -0.40 -5.40 -12.23
CA ILE A 98 -0.22 -4.84 -10.89
C ILE A 98 -1.58 -4.84 -10.20
N ASP A 99 -1.66 -5.31 -8.93
CA ASP A 99 -2.92 -5.33 -8.19
C ASP A 99 -3.33 -3.94 -7.74
N LEU A 100 -2.39 -3.14 -7.25
CA LEU A 100 -2.64 -1.77 -6.82
C LEU A 100 -1.48 -0.85 -7.23
N LEU A 101 -1.80 0.22 -7.95
CA LEU A 101 -0.86 1.28 -8.23
C LEU A 101 -1.25 2.55 -7.48
N LEU A 102 -0.31 3.17 -6.80
CA LEU A 102 -0.50 4.41 -6.05
C LEU A 102 0.29 5.58 -6.66
N ILE A 103 -0.25 6.79 -6.60
CA ILE A 103 0.59 8.00 -6.62
C ILE A 103 1.28 8.04 -5.24
N HIS A 104 2.62 8.02 -5.21
CA HIS A 104 3.38 7.91 -3.96
C HIS A 104 3.26 9.16 -3.09
N GLU A 105 3.35 10.34 -3.71
CA GLU A 105 3.26 11.64 -3.06
C GLU A 105 2.37 12.58 -3.88
N PRO A 106 1.65 13.53 -3.25
CA PRO A 106 0.79 14.50 -3.94
C PRO A 106 1.62 15.60 -4.62
N SER A 107 2.59 15.23 -5.43
CA SER A 107 3.51 16.13 -6.12
C SER A 107 3.33 16.11 -7.65
N GLY A 108 3.69 17.19 -8.31
CA GLY A 108 3.50 17.35 -9.75
C GLY A 108 2.03 17.56 -10.14
N ASP A 109 1.70 17.29 -11.41
CA ASP A 109 0.33 17.35 -11.92
C ASP A 109 -0.40 16.04 -11.61
N VAL A 110 -0.96 15.94 -10.40
CA VAL A 110 -1.64 14.73 -9.92
C VAL A 110 -2.86 14.37 -10.79
N HIS A 111 -3.51 15.33 -11.44
CA HIS A 111 -4.65 15.07 -12.32
C HIS A 111 -4.21 14.36 -13.61
N GLU A 112 -3.13 14.83 -14.23
CA GLU A 112 -2.54 14.17 -15.40
C GLU A 112 -2.02 12.78 -15.08
N ILE A 113 -1.35 12.63 -13.92
CA ILE A 113 -0.84 11.33 -13.43
C ILE A 113 -2.03 10.38 -13.22
N TYR A 114 -3.05 10.81 -12.48
CA TYR A 114 -4.18 9.96 -12.17
C TYR A 114 -4.99 9.58 -13.41
N ARG A 115 -5.16 10.49 -14.37
CA ARG A 115 -5.79 10.22 -15.67
C ARG A 115 -5.04 9.13 -16.47
N ALA A 116 -3.72 9.11 -16.40
CA ALA A 116 -2.93 8.03 -17.01
C ALA A 116 -3.13 6.69 -16.27
N MET A 117 -3.21 6.71 -14.94
CA MET A 117 -3.54 5.52 -14.16
C MET A 117 -4.93 4.98 -14.49
N GLU A 118 -5.94 5.85 -14.64
CA GLU A 118 -7.29 5.47 -15.09
C GLU A 118 -7.28 4.79 -16.47
N THR A 119 -6.41 5.25 -17.37
CA THR A 119 -6.23 4.61 -18.67
C THR A 119 -5.62 3.22 -18.54
N ALA A 120 -4.53 3.08 -17.78
CA ALA A 120 -3.91 1.78 -17.53
C ALA A 120 -4.84 0.80 -16.76
N TYR A 121 -5.69 1.33 -15.87
CA TYR A 121 -6.74 0.55 -15.19
C TYR A 121 -7.79 0.03 -16.17
N ARG A 122 -8.31 0.87 -17.05
CA ARG A 122 -9.25 0.48 -18.11
C ARG A 122 -8.64 -0.55 -19.05
N ASP A 123 -7.36 -0.43 -19.36
CA ASP A 123 -6.59 -1.36 -20.17
C ASP A 123 -6.22 -2.67 -19.45
N ARG A 124 -6.70 -2.85 -18.20
CA ARG A 124 -6.49 -4.03 -17.34
C ARG A 124 -5.02 -4.31 -17.01
N LYS A 125 -4.14 -3.33 -17.12
CA LYS A 125 -2.76 -3.39 -16.63
C LYS A 125 -2.71 -3.31 -15.09
N LEU A 126 -3.71 -2.64 -14.50
CA LEU A 126 -3.87 -2.41 -13.07
C LEU A 126 -5.23 -2.97 -12.63
N ARG A 127 -5.29 -3.66 -11.47
CA ARG A 127 -6.55 -4.13 -10.90
C ARG A 127 -7.23 -3.11 -10.00
N ALA A 128 -6.44 -2.24 -9.38
CA ALA A 128 -6.92 -1.10 -8.58
C ALA A 128 -5.95 0.07 -8.69
N ILE A 129 -6.45 1.28 -8.49
CA ILE A 129 -5.66 2.51 -8.45
C ILE A 129 -5.99 3.30 -7.20
N GLY A 130 -5.01 4.01 -6.67
CA GLY A 130 -5.16 4.79 -5.46
C GLY A 130 -4.07 5.85 -5.32
N VAL A 131 -3.96 6.37 -4.12
CA VAL A 131 -3.04 7.45 -3.79
C VAL A 131 -2.33 7.16 -2.47
N SER A 132 -1.26 7.91 -2.19
CA SER A 132 -0.55 7.88 -0.91
C SER A 132 -0.25 9.31 -0.46
N ASN A 133 -0.38 9.56 0.84
CA ASN A 133 -0.12 10.84 1.49
C ASN A 133 -1.05 12.00 1.06
N PHE A 134 -2.24 11.68 0.53
CA PHE A 134 -3.24 12.69 0.18
C PHE A 134 -4.05 13.08 1.43
N MET A 135 -3.82 14.29 1.93
CA MET A 135 -4.62 14.90 3.00
C MET A 135 -5.96 15.42 2.45
N PRO A 136 -6.96 15.75 3.30
CA PRO A 136 -8.34 16.02 2.88
C PRO A 136 -8.49 16.94 1.69
N GLU A 137 -7.80 18.08 1.67
CA GLU A 137 -7.95 19.07 0.60
C GLU A 137 -7.47 18.53 -0.75
N ARG A 138 -6.27 17.93 -0.78
CA ARG A 138 -5.70 17.33 -2.00
C ARG A 138 -6.48 16.11 -2.46
N TYR A 139 -7.00 15.35 -1.51
CA TYR A 139 -7.82 14.19 -1.80
C TYR A 139 -9.16 14.60 -2.44
N LEU A 140 -9.86 15.58 -1.86
CA LEU A 140 -11.10 16.11 -2.42
C LEU A 140 -10.90 16.75 -3.79
N ASP A 141 -9.83 17.52 -3.97
CA ASP A 141 -9.48 18.08 -5.27
C ASP A 141 -9.32 16.98 -6.33
N LEU A 142 -8.59 15.92 -6.02
CA LEU A 142 -8.39 14.81 -6.95
C LEU A 142 -9.71 14.13 -7.33
N ILE A 143 -10.54 13.75 -6.35
CA ILE A 143 -11.77 12.99 -6.63
C ILE A 143 -12.80 13.78 -7.43
N ASN A 144 -12.84 15.11 -7.25
CA ASN A 144 -13.73 15.98 -8.02
C ASN A 144 -13.38 16.04 -9.51
N HIS A 145 -12.16 15.65 -9.90
CA HIS A 145 -11.66 15.68 -11.28
C HIS A 145 -11.36 14.29 -11.83
N SER A 146 -11.55 13.22 -11.04
CA SER A 146 -11.30 11.84 -11.48
C SER A 146 -12.59 11.12 -11.86
N LYS A 147 -12.47 10.14 -12.77
CA LYS A 147 -13.57 9.25 -13.18
C LYS A 147 -13.65 7.99 -12.33
N VAL A 148 -12.54 7.59 -11.75
CA VAL A 148 -12.40 6.42 -10.90
C VAL A 148 -12.02 6.89 -9.51
N VAL A 149 -12.86 6.62 -8.51
CA VAL A 149 -12.55 6.94 -7.12
C VAL A 149 -11.36 6.11 -6.66
N PRO A 150 -10.33 6.71 -6.01
CA PRO A 150 -9.20 5.96 -5.47
C PRO A 150 -9.69 4.81 -4.57
N ALA A 151 -9.20 3.59 -4.84
CA ALA A 151 -9.57 2.43 -4.02
C ALA A 151 -8.88 2.48 -2.64
N ILE A 152 -7.70 3.05 -2.59
CA ILE A 152 -6.83 3.17 -1.41
C ILE A 152 -6.31 4.61 -1.29
N ASN A 153 -6.20 5.10 -0.06
CA ASN A 153 -5.27 6.16 0.32
C ASN A 153 -4.34 5.61 1.42
N GLN A 154 -3.06 5.48 1.10
CA GLN A 154 -2.03 4.94 2.00
C GLN A 154 -1.33 6.09 2.73
N VAL A 155 -1.50 6.20 4.05
CA VAL A 155 -1.04 7.33 4.87
C VAL A 155 -0.40 6.85 6.16
N GLU A 156 0.58 7.60 6.69
CA GLU A 156 1.15 7.30 8.01
C GLU A 156 0.05 7.20 9.07
N THR A 157 -0.11 6.00 9.62
CA THR A 157 -1.17 5.75 10.59
C THR A 157 -0.71 4.73 11.63
N HIS A 158 -0.81 5.08 12.91
CA HIS A 158 -0.41 4.23 14.03
C HIS A 158 -1.12 4.70 15.30
N VAL A 159 -0.87 4.05 16.43
CA VAL A 159 -1.53 4.35 17.71
C VAL A 159 -1.43 5.82 18.15
N PHE A 160 -0.36 6.53 17.75
CA PHE A 160 -0.15 7.94 18.07
C PHE A 160 -0.65 8.89 16.99
N ARG A 161 -0.91 8.40 15.76
CA ARG A 161 -1.38 9.18 14.61
C ARG A 161 -2.51 8.44 13.91
N GLN A 162 -3.73 8.71 14.32
CA GLN A 162 -4.87 7.85 13.95
C GLN A 162 -5.64 8.32 12.72
N GLN A 163 -5.32 9.46 12.12
CA GLN A 163 -5.93 10.02 10.90
C GLN A 163 -7.47 10.02 10.91
N ARG A 164 -8.10 10.34 12.06
CA ARG A 164 -9.55 10.14 12.27
C ARG A 164 -10.43 10.91 11.28
N GLU A 165 -10.08 12.16 10.97
CA GLU A 165 -10.84 13.00 10.04
C GLU A 165 -10.72 12.49 8.61
N LEU A 166 -9.50 12.23 8.16
CA LEU A 166 -9.23 11.66 6.84
C LEU A 166 -9.95 10.32 6.66
N ARG A 167 -9.89 9.44 7.62
CA ARG A 167 -10.57 8.13 7.58
C ARG A 167 -12.08 8.24 7.50
N ARG A 168 -12.69 9.24 8.17
CA ARG A 168 -14.13 9.50 8.05
C ARG A 168 -14.50 9.93 6.64
N LEU A 169 -13.72 10.85 6.07
CA LEU A 169 -13.90 11.31 4.69
C LEU A 169 -13.76 10.15 3.70
N GLU A 170 -12.70 9.39 3.78
CA GLU A 170 -12.45 8.23 2.93
C GLU A 170 -13.58 7.20 3.01
N CYS A 171 -14.05 6.90 4.22
CA CYS A 171 -15.17 5.99 4.43
C CYS A 171 -16.47 6.46 3.74
N GLN A 172 -16.78 7.75 3.80
CA GLN A 172 -17.96 8.34 3.13
C GLN A 172 -17.87 8.23 1.60
N ILE A 173 -16.66 8.29 1.05
CA ILE A 173 -16.40 8.22 -0.39
C ILE A 173 -16.28 6.76 -0.87
N GLY A 174 -16.00 5.81 0.04
CA GLY A 174 -15.80 4.40 -0.28
C GLY A 174 -14.35 4.01 -0.52
N THR A 175 -13.38 4.90 -0.22
CA THR A 175 -11.94 4.60 -0.24
C THR A 175 -11.54 3.85 1.01
N LYS A 176 -10.66 2.88 0.90
CA LYS A 176 -10.07 2.18 2.05
C LYS A 176 -8.80 2.88 2.52
N HIS A 177 -8.66 2.96 3.83
CA HIS A 177 -7.48 3.51 4.48
C HIS A 177 -6.41 2.43 4.63
N GLU A 178 -5.19 2.74 4.19
CA GLU A 178 -4.01 1.88 4.38
C GLU A 178 -2.96 2.61 5.19
N SER A 179 -2.39 1.93 6.18
CA SER A 179 -1.37 2.45 7.08
C SER A 179 0.02 2.08 6.59
N TRP A 180 0.84 3.07 6.26
CA TRP A 180 2.27 2.87 6.30
C TRP A 180 2.82 3.24 7.69
N SER A 181 3.93 2.65 8.07
CA SER A 181 4.55 2.81 9.40
C SER A 181 3.62 2.50 10.58
N PRO A 182 2.91 1.36 10.58
CA PRO A 182 1.95 1.02 11.63
C PRO A 182 2.59 0.87 13.02
N LEU A 183 3.91 0.73 13.08
CA LEU A 183 4.73 0.68 14.29
C LEU A 183 5.50 2.00 14.54
N ALA A 184 5.01 3.14 13.99
CA ALA A 184 5.59 4.48 14.14
C ALA A 184 7.09 4.54 13.82
N CYS A 185 7.59 3.76 12.85
CA CYS A 185 9.03 3.60 12.57
C CYS A 185 9.89 3.28 13.81
N GLY A 186 9.32 2.68 14.84
CA GLY A 186 9.98 2.44 16.13
C GLY A 186 10.18 3.69 17.00
N GLN A 187 9.64 4.83 16.57
CA GLN A 187 9.77 6.13 17.24
C GLN A 187 8.73 6.30 18.39
N ASN A 188 8.79 7.46 19.05
CA ASN A 188 7.87 7.85 20.12
C ASN A 188 7.80 6.83 21.28
N GLY A 189 8.82 6.03 21.44
CA GLY A 189 8.89 5.03 22.51
C GLY A 189 7.84 3.92 22.40
N ILE A 190 7.32 3.64 21.19
CA ILE A 190 6.22 2.69 21.00
C ILE A 190 6.47 1.33 21.64
N PHE A 191 7.69 0.79 21.55
CA PHE A 191 8.06 -0.51 22.14
C PHE A 191 8.33 -0.46 23.64
N LYS A 192 8.26 0.72 24.25
CA LYS A 192 8.40 0.95 25.70
C LYS A 192 7.18 1.64 26.30
N ASN A 193 6.10 1.80 25.51
CA ASN A 193 4.88 2.46 25.97
C ASN A 193 4.20 1.63 27.07
N PRO A 194 3.97 2.19 28.28
CA PRO A 194 3.44 1.43 29.41
C PRO A 194 2.05 0.83 29.15
N GLU A 195 1.18 1.57 28.48
CA GLU A 195 -0.18 1.10 28.19
C GLU A 195 -0.17 -0.05 27.17
N LEU A 196 0.61 0.07 26.08
CA LEU A 196 0.77 -1.02 25.13
C LEU A 196 1.42 -2.25 25.78
N SER A 197 2.39 -2.05 26.68
CA SER A 197 3.01 -3.14 27.45
C SER A 197 2.00 -3.86 28.35
N ARG A 198 1.15 -3.11 29.06
CA ARG A 198 0.11 -3.66 29.92
C ARG A 198 -0.90 -4.49 29.12
N ILE A 199 -1.37 -3.97 27.98
CA ILE A 199 -2.28 -4.68 27.07
C ILE A 199 -1.60 -5.94 26.50
N ALA A 200 -0.36 -5.82 26.05
CA ALA A 200 0.41 -6.94 25.52
C ALA A 200 0.53 -8.08 26.55
N ALA A 201 0.88 -7.75 27.78
CA ALA A 201 0.98 -8.71 28.88
C ALA A 201 -0.36 -9.40 29.17
N SER A 202 -1.48 -8.64 29.22
CA SER A 202 -2.81 -9.20 29.53
C SER A 202 -3.32 -10.17 28.45
N HIS A 203 -2.79 -10.08 27.23
CA HIS A 203 -3.17 -10.95 26.10
C HIS A 203 -2.08 -11.96 25.70
N GLY A 204 -0.94 -12.01 26.38
CA GLY A 204 0.19 -12.87 26.01
C GLY A 204 0.71 -12.56 24.61
N ARG A 205 0.77 -11.29 24.23
CA ARG A 205 1.19 -10.81 22.89
C ARG A 205 2.34 -9.81 23.00
N SER A 206 3.03 -9.58 21.87
CA SER A 206 4.02 -8.51 21.78
C SER A 206 3.35 -7.14 21.58
N ILE A 207 4.05 -6.06 21.94
CA ILE A 207 3.60 -4.69 21.69
C ILE A 207 3.30 -4.47 20.19
N SER A 208 4.15 -5.02 19.30
CA SER A 208 3.94 -4.95 17.85
C SER A 208 2.60 -5.58 17.45
N GLN A 209 2.28 -6.77 17.97
CA GLN A 209 1.00 -7.44 17.69
C GLN A 209 -0.19 -6.63 18.18
N VAL A 210 -0.09 -6.00 19.36
CA VAL A 210 -1.14 -5.10 19.89
C VAL A 210 -1.31 -3.88 19.01
N ALA A 211 -0.23 -3.22 18.61
CA ALA A 211 -0.27 -2.04 17.75
C ALA A 211 -0.87 -2.35 16.35
N LEU A 212 -0.48 -3.46 15.75
CA LEU A 212 -1.07 -3.91 14.47
C LEU A 212 -2.55 -4.29 14.64
N ARG A 213 -2.90 -5.02 15.70
CA ARG A 213 -4.29 -5.40 15.98
C ARG A 213 -5.18 -4.18 16.20
N PHE A 214 -4.68 -3.14 16.87
CA PHE A 214 -5.39 -1.88 17.06
C PHE A 214 -5.84 -1.25 15.72
N LEU A 215 -5.03 -1.35 14.68
CA LEU A 215 -5.38 -0.84 13.34
C LEU A 215 -6.31 -1.82 12.60
N VAL A 216 -5.93 -3.07 12.50
CA VAL A 216 -6.66 -4.10 11.75
C VAL A 216 -8.10 -4.27 12.22
N GLN A 217 -8.36 -4.25 13.54
CA GLN A 217 -9.73 -4.36 14.09
C GLN A 217 -10.64 -3.18 13.72
N GLN A 218 -10.06 -2.06 13.26
CA GLN A 218 -10.79 -0.90 12.74
C GLN A 218 -10.97 -0.95 11.22
N GLY A 219 -10.60 -2.07 10.57
CA GLY A 219 -10.65 -2.24 9.13
C GLY A 219 -9.56 -1.48 8.36
N ILE A 220 -8.50 -1.04 9.06
CA ILE A 220 -7.34 -0.39 8.44
C ILE A 220 -6.42 -1.48 7.89
N ILE A 221 -6.03 -1.35 6.62
CA ILE A 221 -5.02 -2.19 6.00
C ILE A 221 -3.65 -1.73 6.53
N VAL A 222 -2.73 -2.66 6.81
CA VAL A 222 -1.41 -2.33 7.36
C VAL A 222 -0.28 -2.97 6.57
N ILE A 223 0.80 -2.21 6.34
CA ILE A 223 2.04 -2.68 5.71
C ILE A 223 3.27 -2.28 6.52
#